data_2116f7b1f89f43df9ed4279d85add239
#
_entry.id   2116f7b1f89f43df9ed4279d85add239
#
_cell.length_a   1.000
_cell.length_b   1.000
_cell.length_c   1.000
_cell.angle_alpha   90.00
_cell.angle_beta   90.00
_cell.angle_gamma   90.00
#
_symmetry.space_group_name_H-M   'P 1'
#
loop_
_entity.id
_entity.type
_entity.pdbx_description
1 polymer ?
#
loop_
_entity_poly.entity_id
_entity_poly.type
_entity_poly.pdbx_seq_one_letter_code
_entity_poly.pdbx_strand_id
1 'polypeptide(L)'
;ISSATINVCITQFMHLTPRAGDIAHTYGGRTYYMDEGYLKTVLDVPLLEAAKRNIAVAAIILVEPAAKCVDPDLGALLQHPDYERGVYTMPNMTTLESVNCYAAAFDFLAKRYCTADNRYGRIAHWIMHNEVDGCIDWTNMGVKSLTVFTDTYIKSMRICYNICLLYTSDAADELD
;
A
#
# COMPACT_ATOMS: atom_id res chain seq x y z
N ILE A 1 4.82 5.15 -25.00
CA ILE A 1 4.05 4.55 -23.88
C ILE A 1 3.61 5.72 -22.99
N SER A 2 2.31 5.86 -22.75
CA SER A 2 1.73 6.95 -21.96
C SER A 2 1.35 6.52 -20.54
N SER A 3 1.27 5.22 -20.28
CA SER A 3 0.93 4.66 -18.98
C SER A 3 1.67 3.36 -18.70
N ALA A 4 1.85 3.06 -17.40
CA ALA A 4 2.49 1.84 -16.91
C ALA A 4 1.84 1.42 -15.58
N THR A 5 2.10 0.20 -15.14
CA THR A 5 1.75 -0.28 -13.79
C THR A 5 2.99 -0.70 -13.04
N ILE A 6 2.94 -0.59 -11.72
CA ILE A 6 3.96 -1.09 -10.80
C ILE A 6 3.29 -1.82 -9.63
N ASN A 7 3.82 -2.97 -9.25
CA ASN A 7 3.37 -3.66 -8.04
C ASN A 7 4.00 -3.02 -6.81
N VAL A 8 3.17 -2.72 -5.82
CA VAL A 8 3.58 -2.17 -4.53
C VAL A 8 3.12 -3.13 -3.44
N CYS A 9 4.01 -4.01 -3.03
CA CYS A 9 3.75 -4.98 -1.99
C CYS A 9 4.14 -4.40 -0.63
N ILE A 10 3.15 -4.00 0.17
CA ILE A 10 3.35 -3.33 1.47
C ILE A 10 4.23 -4.16 2.40
N THR A 11 4.02 -5.47 2.40
CA THR A 11 4.70 -6.43 3.27
C THR A 11 6.17 -6.70 2.92
N GLN A 12 6.66 -6.13 1.81
CA GLN A 12 8.06 -6.28 1.40
C GLN A 12 8.96 -5.15 1.90
N PHE A 13 8.40 -4.00 2.29
CA PHE A 13 9.20 -2.86 2.73
C PHE A 13 8.83 -2.29 4.10
N MET A 14 7.75 -2.77 4.72
CA MET A 14 7.27 -2.24 6.01
C MET A 14 7.57 -3.23 7.15
N HIS A 15 7.99 -2.70 8.31
CA HIS A 15 8.35 -3.48 9.49
C HIS A 15 7.74 -2.87 10.76
N LEU A 16 7.56 -3.69 11.79
CA LEU A 16 7.14 -3.25 13.14
C LEU A 16 8.31 -2.85 14.03
N THR A 17 9.52 -3.36 13.74
CA THR A 17 10.73 -3.10 14.51
C THR A 17 11.80 -2.46 13.62
N PRO A 18 12.58 -1.48 14.14
CA PRO A 18 13.57 -0.77 13.34
C PRO A 18 14.70 -1.70 12.86
N ARG A 19 15.15 -1.48 11.63
CA ARG A 19 16.36 -2.06 11.04
C ARG A 19 17.28 -0.95 10.59
N ALA A 20 18.55 -1.27 10.39
CA ALA A 20 19.52 -0.29 9.90
C ALA A 20 19.13 0.23 8.51
N GLY A 21 19.01 1.54 8.37
CA GLY A 21 18.63 2.19 7.12
C GLY A 21 17.12 2.35 6.89
N ASP A 22 16.28 1.95 7.86
CA ASP A 22 14.85 2.17 7.76
C ASP A 22 14.47 3.65 7.96
N ILE A 23 13.41 4.05 7.30
CA ILE A 23 12.73 5.33 7.51
C ILE A 23 11.63 5.13 8.55
N ALA A 24 11.73 5.81 9.70
CA ALA A 24 10.67 5.80 10.70
C ALA A 24 9.46 6.64 10.25
N HIS A 25 8.26 6.09 10.38
CA HIS A 25 7.01 6.73 10.02
C HIS A 25 5.95 6.50 11.10
N THR A 26 5.41 7.58 11.67
CA THR A 26 4.41 7.49 12.74
C THR A 26 3.01 7.76 12.20
N TYR A 27 2.10 6.83 12.46
CA TYR A 27 0.68 6.93 12.12
C TYR A 27 -0.18 6.27 13.20
N GLY A 28 -1.32 6.88 13.55
CA GLY A 28 -2.24 6.32 14.55
C GLY A 28 -1.63 6.06 15.94
N GLY A 29 -0.60 6.85 16.31
CA GLY A 29 0.08 6.71 17.60
C GLY A 29 1.14 5.60 17.66
N ARG A 30 1.43 4.93 16.54
CA ARG A 30 2.48 3.90 16.42
C ARG A 30 3.50 4.29 15.37
N THR A 31 4.77 3.95 15.61
CA THR A 31 5.84 4.08 14.61
C THR A 31 6.03 2.77 13.87
N TYR A 32 6.09 2.87 12.55
CA TYR A 32 6.40 1.81 11.60
C TYR A 32 7.72 2.16 10.91
N TYR A 33 8.37 1.17 10.32
CA TYR A 33 9.69 1.34 9.72
C TYR A 33 9.66 0.87 8.27
N MET A 34 10.17 1.70 7.36
CA MET A 34 10.12 1.45 5.93
C MET A 34 11.53 1.22 5.39
N ASP A 35 11.78 0.09 4.75
CA ASP A 35 13.07 -0.26 4.15
C ASP A 35 13.45 0.72 3.03
N GLU A 36 14.36 1.65 3.33
CA GLU A 36 14.80 2.66 2.37
C GLU A 36 15.51 2.03 1.17
N GLY A 37 16.25 0.95 1.37
CA GLY A 37 16.96 0.24 0.30
C GLY A 37 16.00 -0.36 -0.72
N TYR A 38 14.96 -1.04 -0.23
CA TYR A 38 13.88 -1.56 -1.07
C TYR A 38 13.16 -0.42 -1.82
N LEU A 39 12.76 0.62 -1.10
CA LEU A 39 12.06 1.75 -1.69
C LEU A 39 12.87 2.39 -2.82
N LYS A 40 14.16 2.66 -2.59
CA LYS A 40 15.05 3.25 -3.61
C LYS A 40 15.16 2.40 -4.86
N THR A 41 15.34 1.11 -4.70
CA THR A 41 15.62 0.22 -5.84
C THR A 41 14.37 -0.21 -6.59
N VAL A 42 13.29 -0.50 -5.88
CA VAL A 42 12.07 -1.11 -6.45
C VAL A 42 11.03 -0.06 -6.84
N LEU A 43 10.95 1.06 -6.11
CA LEU A 43 9.91 2.07 -6.34
C LEU A 43 10.48 3.40 -6.85
N ASP A 44 11.44 4.04 -6.15
CA ASP A 44 11.91 5.38 -6.51
C ASP A 44 12.51 5.42 -7.92
N VAL A 45 13.42 4.51 -8.24
CA VAL A 45 14.10 4.51 -9.54
C VAL A 45 13.11 4.38 -10.70
N PRO A 46 12.23 3.38 -10.76
CA PRO A 46 11.27 3.26 -11.86
C PRO A 46 10.25 4.40 -11.90
N LEU A 47 9.78 4.90 -10.75
CA LEU A 47 8.83 6.01 -10.70
C LEU A 47 9.46 7.33 -11.15
N LEU A 48 10.72 7.62 -10.78
CA LEU A 48 11.47 8.78 -11.27
C LEU A 48 11.70 8.70 -12.80
N GLU A 49 12.06 7.53 -13.31
CA GLU A 49 12.26 7.35 -14.74
C GLU A 49 10.95 7.47 -15.54
N ALA A 50 9.84 7.03 -14.97
CA ALA A 50 8.52 7.24 -15.56
C ALA A 50 8.13 8.74 -15.55
N ALA A 51 8.34 9.42 -14.42
CA ALA A 51 8.04 10.85 -14.28
C ALA A 51 8.83 11.71 -15.29
N LYS A 52 10.14 11.44 -15.46
CA LYS A 52 11.00 12.12 -16.47
C LYS A 52 10.47 11.96 -17.90
N ARG A 53 9.77 10.88 -18.18
CA ARG A 53 9.20 10.57 -19.50
C ARG A 53 7.72 10.91 -19.62
N ASN A 54 7.17 11.56 -18.60
CA ASN A 54 5.74 11.88 -18.51
C ASN A 54 4.82 10.64 -18.69
N ILE A 55 5.23 9.52 -18.09
CA ILE A 55 4.46 8.28 -18.07
C ILE A 55 3.60 8.27 -16.78
N ALA A 56 2.29 8.15 -16.92
CA ALA A 56 1.39 7.96 -15.79
C ALA A 56 1.53 6.55 -15.24
N VAL A 57 1.85 6.42 -13.95
CA VAL A 57 2.03 5.10 -13.32
C VAL A 57 0.85 4.81 -12.38
N ALA A 58 0.24 3.63 -12.56
CA ALA A 58 -0.73 3.07 -11.64
C ALA A 58 -0.04 2.07 -10.70
N ALA A 59 -0.17 2.28 -9.38
CA ALA A 59 0.34 1.38 -8.36
C ALA A 59 -0.70 0.31 -8.01
N ILE A 60 -0.35 -0.97 -8.18
CA ILE A 60 -1.16 -2.12 -7.77
C ILE A 60 -0.74 -2.46 -6.34
N ILE A 61 -1.63 -2.27 -5.38
CA ILE A 61 -1.36 -2.49 -3.96
C ILE A 61 -1.61 -3.95 -3.58
N LEU A 62 -0.60 -4.58 -3.01
CA LEU A 62 -0.61 -6.00 -2.67
C LEU A 62 -0.25 -6.22 -1.20
N VAL A 63 -0.85 -7.25 -0.61
CA VAL A 63 -0.55 -7.73 0.74
C VAL A 63 -0.24 -9.22 0.65
N GLU A 64 0.99 -9.61 0.95
CA GLU A 64 1.37 -11.01 0.98
C GLU A 64 0.88 -11.70 2.26
N PRO A 65 0.67 -13.03 2.22
CA PRO A 65 0.45 -13.81 3.42
C PRO A 65 1.63 -13.70 4.39
N ALA A 66 1.37 -13.76 5.69
CA ALA A 66 2.36 -13.56 6.75
C ALA A 66 3.64 -14.40 6.58
N ALA A 67 3.50 -15.63 6.10
CA ALA A 67 4.63 -16.53 5.87
C ALA A 67 5.60 -16.07 4.76
N LYS A 68 5.20 -15.12 3.91
CA LYS A 68 6.03 -14.57 2.83
C LYS A 68 6.53 -13.16 3.13
N CYS A 69 6.07 -12.54 4.22
CA CYS A 69 6.43 -11.17 4.58
C CYS A 69 7.87 -11.08 5.09
N VAL A 70 8.55 -9.97 4.83
CA VAL A 70 9.88 -9.70 5.38
C VAL A 70 9.86 -9.50 6.90
N ASP A 71 8.71 -9.10 7.45
CA ASP A 71 8.38 -9.06 8.87
C ASP A 71 7.12 -9.91 9.11
N PRO A 72 7.26 -11.15 9.65
CA PRO A 72 6.13 -12.03 9.88
C PRO A 72 5.09 -11.48 10.85
N ASP A 73 5.49 -10.67 11.84
CA ASP A 73 4.57 -10.06 12.81
C ASP A 73 3.72 -8.98 12.15
N LEU A 74 4.32 -8.15 11.28
CA LEU A 74 3.57 -7.22 10.44
C LEU A 74 2.65 -7.98 9.48
N GLY A 75 3.16 -9.05 8.88
CA GLY A 75 2.37 -9.91 8.01
C GLY A 75 1.15 -10.49 8.71
N ALA A 76 1.31 -11.01 9.93
CA ALA A 76 0.21 -11.54 10.74
C ALA A 76 -0.83 -10.45 11.09
N LEU A 77 -0.40 -9.20 11.27
CA LEU A 77 -1.29 -8.08 11.51
C LEU A 77 -2.10 -7.69 10.28
N LEU A 78 -1.47 -7.69 9.09
CA LEU A 78 -2.08 -7.27 7.84
C LEU A 78 -2.87 -8.37 7.12
N GLN A 79 -2.51 -9.64 7.31
CA GLN A 79 -3.21 -10.77 6.72
C GLN A 79 -4.65 -10.85 7.24
N HIS A 80 -5.61 -11.09 6.34
CA HIS A 80 -6.99 -11.36 6.77
C HIS A 80 -7.04 -12.59 7.69
N PRO A 81 -7.75 -12.56 8.83
CA PRO A 81 -7.75 -13.67 9.80
C PRO A 81 -8.26 -15.00 9.22
N ASP A 82 -9.13 -14.95 8.22
CA ASP A 82 -9.65 -16.13 7.54
C ASP A 82 -8.92 -16.44 6.22
N TYR A 83 -7.69 -15.91 6.04
CA TYR A 83 -6.87 -16.32 4.90
C TYR A 83 -6.53 -17.82 4.99
N GLU A 84 -6.76 -18.54 3.90
CA GLU A 84 -6.52 -19.98 3.82
C GLU A 84 -5.37 -20.34 2.86
N ARG A 85 -5.32 -19.67 1.69
CA ARG A 85 -4.39 -20.00 0.61
C ARG A 85 -4.33 -18.87 -0.42
N GLY A 86 -3.46 -19.02 -1.41
CA GLY A 86 -3.35 -18.10 -2.54
C GLY A 86 -2.04 -17.33 -2.55
N VAL A 87 -1.92 -16.43 -3.50
CA VAL A 87 -0.71 -15.61 -3.71
C VAL A 87 -0.71 -14.42 -2.77
N TYR A 88 -1.89 -13.76 -2.64
CA TYR A 88 -2.09 -12.58 -1.80
C TYR A 88 -3.32 -12.74 -0.91
N THR A 89 -3.34 -12.00 0.18
CA THR A 89 -4.46 -11.93 1.11
C THR A 89 -5.23 -10.63 0.96
N MET A 90 -6.54 -10.65 1.23
CA MET A 90 -7.27 -9.43 1.55
C MET A 90 -6.67 -8.82 2.82
N PRO A 91 -6.49 -7.49 2.91
CA PRO A 91 -6.01 -6.89 4.14
C PRO A 91 -7.00 -7.08 5.29
N ASN A 92 -6.46 -7.23 6.50
CA ASN A 92 -7.25 -7.35 7.71
C ASN A 92 -7.92 -6.01 8.07
N MET A 93 -9.23 -5.94 7.91
CA MET A 93 -10.07 -4.79 8.26
C MET A 93 -10.89 -5.03 9.54
N THR A 94 -10.52 -6.04 10.35
CA THR A 94 -11.31 -6.46 11.52
C THR A 94 -10.88 -5.82 12.84
N THR A 95 -9.66 -5.26 12.90
CA THR A 95 -9.14 -4.61 14.11
C THR A 95 -8.64 -3.19 13.80
N LEU A 96 -8.73 -2.29 14.78
CA LEU A 96 -8.21 -0.93 14.62
C LEU A 96 -6.70 -0.92 14.39
N GLU A 97 -5.97 -1.83 15.02
CA GLU A 97 -4.53 -1.93 14.88
C GLU A 97 -4.13 -2.30 13.44
N SER A 98 -4.80 -3.28 12.84
CA SER A 98 -4.54 -3.68 11.45
C SER A 98 -4.97 -2.61 10.44
N VAL A 99 -6.08 -1.95 10.69
CA VAL A 99 -6.54 -0.81 9.87
C VAL A 99 -5.53 0.34 9.92
N ASN A 100 -5.03 0.70 11.10
CA ASN A 100 -4.00 1.74 11.27
C ASN A 100 -2.68 1.33 10.60
N CYS A 101 -2.28 0.07 10.71
CA CYS A 101 -1.08 -0.45 10.05
C CYS A 101 -1.21 -0.34 8.52
N TYR A 102 -2.34 -0.74 7.97
CA TYR A 102 -2.63 -0.62 6.53
C TYR A 102 -2.67 0.84 6.08
N ALA A 103 -3.32 1.72 6.85
CA ALA A 103 -3.39 3.15 6.59
C ALA A 103 -2.00 3.82 6.65
N ALA A 104 -1.14 3.42 7.59
CA ALA A 104 0.23 3.93 7.70
C ALA A 104 1.05 3.72 6.43
N ALA A 105 0.87 2.58 5.75
CA ALA A 105 1.52 2.34 4.47
C ALA A 105 1.09 3.34 3.40
N PHE A 106 -0.21 3.64 3.31
CA PHE A 106 -0.71 4.64 2.34
C PHE A 106 -0.29 6.05 2.69
N ASP A 107 -0.32 6.42 3.97
CA ASP A 107 0.12 7.74 4.42
C ASP A 107 1.61 7.98 4.07
N PHE A 108 2.44 6.97 4.28
CA PHE A 108 3.84 7.02 3.86
C PHE A 108 4.02 7.10 2.34
N LEU A 109 3.32 6.23 1.59
CA LEU A 109 3.44 6.21 0.13
C LEU A 109 2.89 7.49 -0.51
N ALA A 110 1.79 8.03 -0.01
CA ALA A 110 1.22 9.29 -0.50
C ALA A 110 2.16 10.46 -0.23
N LYS A 111 2.73 10.57 0.97
CA LYS A 111 3.77 11.57 1.30
C LYS A 111 4.98 11.48 0.38
N ARG A 112 5.34 10.28 -0.07
CA ARG A 112 6.52 10.06 -0.90
C ARG A 112 6.26 10.28 -2.39
N TYR A 113 5.08 9.89 -2.89
CA TYR A 113 4.82 9.77 -4.33
C TYR A 113 3.62 10.58 -4.86
N CYS A 114 2.91 11.33 -3.99
CA CYS A 114 1.79 12.19 -4.42
C CYS A 114 2.06 13.67 -4.22
N THR A 115 3.30 14.07 -3.90
CA THR A 115 3.70 15.46 -3.73
C THR A 115 4.00 16.13 -5.08
N ALA A 116 3.76 17.44 -5.16
CA ALA A 116 3.92 18.21 -6.40
C ALA A 116 5.36 18.26 -6.94
N ASP A 117 6.37 18.14 -6.04
CA ASP A 117 7.79 18.19 -6.41
C ASP A 117 8.29 16.92 -7.14
N ASN A 118 7.52 15.84 -7.10
CA ASN A 118 7.86 14.53 -7.70
C ASN A 118 9.28 14.04 -7.31
N ARG A 119 9.77 14.39 -6.12
CA ARG A 119 11.14 14.13 -5.67
C ARG A 119 11.56 12.67 -5.78
N TYR A 120 10.62 11.76 -5.56
CA TYR A 120 10.83 10.30 -5.64
C TYR A 120 10.11 9.66 -6.84
N GLY A 121 9.61 10.47 -7.77
CA GLY A 121 8.69 10.05 -8.82
C GLY A 121 7.24 10.24 -8.41
N ARG A 122 6.31 9.72 -9.21
CA ARG A 122 4.88 9.94 -9.00
C ARG A 122 4.05 8.69 -9.24
N ILE A 123 3.12 8.42 -8.31
CA ILE A 123 2.00 7.51 -8.51
C ILE A 123 0.79 8.35 -8.94
N ALA A 124 0.29 8.11 -10.16
CA ALA A 124 -0.85 8.83 -10.72
C ALA A 124 -2.18 8.17 -10.38
N HIS A 125 -2.20 6.86 -10.24
CA HIS A 125 -3.39 6.08 -9.92
C HIS A 125 -3.08 4.96 -8.93
N TRP A 126 -4.09 4.60 -8.14
CA TRP A 126 -4.03 3.51 -7.17
C TRP A 126 -5.00 2.41 -7.59
N ILE A 127 -4.51 1.19 -7.74
CA ILE A 127 -5.30 0.00 -8.02
C ILE A 127 -5.32 -0.81 -6.73
N MET A 128 -6.51 -0.89 -6.12
CA MET A 128 -6.66 -1.62 -4.86
C MET A 128 -6.80 -3.10 -5.16
N HIS A 129 -5.70 -3.78 -4.85
CA HIS A 129 -5.48 -5.20 -5.07
C HIS A 129 -5.42 -5.59 -6.56
N ASN A 130 -5.20 -6.87 -6.82
CA ASN A 130 -5.13 -7.42 -8.18
C ASN A 130 -6.21 -8.47 -8.34
N GLU A 131 -6.81 -8.53 -9.53
CA GLU A 131 -7.75 -9.60 -9.94
C GLU A 131 -8.74 -9.99 -8.83
N VAL A 132 -9.46 -9.02 -8.30
CA VAL A 132 -10.37 -9.21 -7.15
C VAL A 132 -11.51 -10.19 -7.41
N ASP A 133 -11.85 -10.44 -8.66
CA ASP A 133 -12.75 -11.48 -9.13
C ASP A 133 -12.14 -12.89 -8.98
N GLY A 134 -10.81 -13.01 -9.07
CA GLY A 134 -10.04 -14.20 -8.74
C GLY A 134 -9.71 -14.30 -7.23
N CYS A 135 -10.68 -14.00 -6.37
CA CYS A 135 -10.50 -13.78 -4.94
C CYS A 135 -9.81 -14.92 -4.17
N ILE A 136 -9.87 -16.15 -4.68
CA ILE A 136 -9.23 -17.31 -4.04
C ILE A 136 -7.71 -17.18 -4.02
N ASP A 137 -7.13 -16.61 -5.08
CA ASP A 137 -5.67 -16.51 -5.25
C ASP A 137 -5.12 -15.12 -4.99
N TRP A 138 -5.90 -14.06 -5.29
CA TRP A 138 -5.41 -12.70 -5.33
C TRP A 138 -5.84 -11.80 -4.18
N THR A 139 -6.96 -12.14 -3.51
CA THR A 139 -7.49 -11.40 -2.37
C THR A 139 -8.17 -12.34 -1.39
N ASN A 140 -7.46 -13.43 -1.03
CA ASN A 140 -8.05 -14.49 -0.22
C ASN A 140 -8.39 -13.98 1.19
N MET A 141 -9.61 -14.25 1.60
CA MET A 141 -10.16 -14.00 2.94
C MET A 141 -11.07 -15.16 3.38
N GLY A 142 -10.79 -16.39 2.91
CA GLY A 142 -11.65 -17.54 3.06
C GLY A 142 -12.93 -17.41 2.24
N VAL A 143 -13.82 -18.37 2.37
CA VAL A 143 -15.12 -18.33 1.68
C VAL A 143 -16.04 -17.32 2.36
N LYS A 144 -16.42 -16.28 1.67
CA LYS A 144 -17.32 -15.21 2.16
C LYS A 144 -18.47 -14.98 1.22
N SER A 145 -19.58 -14.46 1.76
CA SER A 145 -20.65 -13.92 0.91
C SER A 145 -20.15 -12.71 0.13
N LEU A 146 -20.75 -12.45 -1.03
CA LEU A 146 -20.41 -11.26 -1.83
C LEU A 146 -20.51 -9.97 -1.01
N THR A 147 -21.51 -9.86 -0.14
CA THR A 147 -21.69 -8.68 0.72
C THR A 147 -20.51 -8.46 1.66
N VAL A 148 -20.03 -9.50 2.34
CA VAL A 148 -18.90 -9.41 3.27
C VAL A 148 -17.60 -9.12 2.51
N PHE A 149 -17.37 -9.79 1.39
CA PHE A 149 -16.22 -9.55 0.53
C PHE A 149 -16.17 -8.10 0.05
N THR A 150 -17.29 -7.62 -0.51
CA THR A 150 -17.39 -6.25 -1.04
C THR A 150 -17.23 -5.20 0.05
N ASP A 151 -17.79 -5.42 1.25
CA ASP A 151 -17.64 -4.49 2.38
C ASP A 151 -16.16 -4.34 2.79
N THR A 152 -15.44 -5.46 2.90
CA THR A 152 -14.01 -5.44 3.24
C THR A 152 -13.18 -4.76 2.14
N TYR A 153 -13.46 -5.07 0.89
CA TYR A 153 -12.81 -4.46 -0.27
C TYR A 153 -13.06 -2.94 -0.32
N ILE A 154 -14.29 -2.50 -0.14
CA ILE A 154 -14.64 -1.07 -0.11
C ILE A 154 -13.95 -0.35 1.05
N LYS A 155 -13.81 -0.96 2.24
CA LYS A 155 -13.06 -0.39 3.35
C LYS A 155 -11.61 -0.12 2.97
N SER A 156 -10.95 -1.07 2.32
CA SER A 156 -9.58 -0.89 1.85
C SER A 156 -9.45 0.25 0.83
N MET A 157 -10.39 0.37 -0.09
CA MET A 157 -10.44 1.47 -1.07
C MET A 157 -10.64 2.83 -0.40
N ARG A 158 -11.54 2.92 0.57
CA ARG A 158 -11.83 4.17 1.30
C ARG A 158 -10.63 4.67 2.10
N ILE A 159 -9.84 3.77 2.69
CA ILE A 159 -8.62 4.15 3.40
C ILE A 159 -7.64 4.81 2.42
N CYS A 160 -7.37 4.17 1.30
CA CYS A 160 -6.50 4.73 0.26
C CYS A 160 -7.03 6.09 -0.24
N TYR A 161 -8.30 6.17 -0.60
CA TYR A 161 -8.92 7.39 -1.12
C TYR A 161 -8.82 8.56 -0.14
N ASN A 162 -9.21 8.35 1.12
CA ASN A 162 -9.20 9.42 2.13
C ASN A 162 -7.78 9.93 2.42
N ILE A 163 -6.79 9.04 2.44
CA ILE A 163 -5.40 9.42 2.66
C ILE A 163 -4.87 10.18 1.44
N CYS A 164 -5.11 9.69 0.22
CA CYS A 164 -4.65 10.38 -0.98
C CYS A 164 -5.25 11.79 -1.12
N LEU A 165 -6.52 11.98 -0.71
CA LEU A 165 -7.14 13.30 -0.70
C LEU A 165 -6.38 14.31 0.17
N LEU A 166 -5.86 13.90 1.32
CA LEU A 166 -5.11 14.80 2.22
C LEU A 166 -3.88 15.41 1.51
N TYR A 167 -3.20 14.61 0.70
CA TYR A 167 -1.96 15.04 0.01
C TYR A 167 -2.19 15.70 -1.34
N THR A 168 -3.35 15.52 -1.96
CA THR A 168 -3.71 16.19 -3.22
C THR A 168 -4.43 17.52 -2.99
N SER A 169 -5.16 17.68 -1.88
CA SER A 169 -5.80 18.93 -1.50
C SER A 169 -4.80 19.96 -0.96
N ASP A 170 -3.84 19.52 -0.11
CA ASP A 170 -2.82 20.41 0.43
C ASP A 170 -1.89 20.98 -0.66
N ALA A 171 -1.65 20.22 -1.73
CA ALA A 171 -0.90 20.72 -2.89
C ALA A 171 -1.65 21.79 -3.70
N ALA A 172 -2.97 21.89 -3.56
CA ALA A 172 -3.78 22.93 -4.20
C ALA A 172 -3.78 24.23 -3.39
N ASP A 173 -3.68 24.15 -2.07
CA ASP A 173 -3.66 25.31 -1.17
C ASP A 173 -2.30 26.05 -1.16
N GLU A 174 -1.21 25.39 -1.60
CA GLU A 174 0.12 26.03 -1.76
C GLU A 174 0.27 26.79 -3.08
N LEU A 175 -0.72 26.77 -3.95
CA LEU A 175 -0.70 27.43 -5.28
C LEU A 175 -1.55 28.73 -5.35
N ASP A 176 -2.20 29.14 -4.27
CA ASP A 176 -2.89 30.40 -4.08
C ASP A 176 -2.03 31.38 -3.25
#